data_42a73b3d7ca252b14c27ebb63b29f509
#
_entry.id   42a73b3d7ca252b14c27ebb63b29f509
#
_cell.length_a   1.000
_cell.length_b   1.000
_cell.length_c   1.000
_cell.angle_alpha   90.00
_cell.angle_beta   90.00
_cell.angle_gamma   90.00
#
_symmetry.space_group_name_H-M   'P 1'
#
loop_
_entity.id
_entity.type
_entity.pdbx_description
1 polymer ?
#
loop_
_entity_poly.entity_id
_entity_poly.type
_entity_poly.pdbx_seq_one_letter_code
_entity_poly.pdbx_strand_id
1 'polypeptide(L)'
;MKLFIKFPALILLAASSFAAAQDDAAPPEPRRDFRYALAVIDDATVYGHLQAPLPEVLNQVLVEPNLAFRNKPTWSFATSLVGVADQYTDTFTQLRVKETYAGISAGDFDFTVGRRVVRWGTGYAFTAAGVLDPPRIPTNPTDRLNLNEGRDMVKADFLHGPHALSVAWSSAALAPAAANLHDTTAVRYNVLVHGFDTSLIAGDDRGGDAFGGLTFTRVLGEAWEIHGEAAWREHEAILLGGKYTAPKGITFIGEFFTPPNIPYYQDATLYPLIGRQHYLFLNAGKSRLRELPEWKQWDLSASAVANLNDRSFTAIVDATRRFGNHVSAYTHIEVPAGSSKSEYGATPYGSATSVGVRFQL
;
A
#
# COMPACT_ATOMS: atom_id res chain seq x y z
N MET A 1 16.15 14.58 33.26
CA MET A 1 16.61 14.71 31.87
C MET A 1 15.63 15.67 31.15
N LYS A 2 16.09 16.90 30.78
CA LYS A 2 15.22 17.94 30.23
C LYS A 2 15.18 17.74 28.70
N LEU A 3 14.04 17.26 28.19
CA LEU A 3 13.77 17.12 26.78
C LEU A 3 13.49 18.51 26.18
N PHE A 4 14.48 19.12 25.53
CA PHE A 4 14.27 20.33 24.74
C PHE A 4 13.91 19.92 23.31
N ILE A 5 12.61 19.88 23.00
CA ILE A 5 12.12 19.75 21.64
C ILE A 5 12.28 21.12 20.97
N LYS A 6 13.29 21.26 20.13
CA LYS A 6 13.40 22.42 19.23
C LYS A 6 12.59 22.12 17.97
N PHE A 7 11.39 22.70 17.88
CA PHE A 7 10.63 22.73 16.64
C PHE A 7 11.33 23.66 15.65
N PRO A 8 11.66 23.23 14.43
CA PRO A 8 11.96 24.16 13.35
C PRO A 8 10.68 24.88 12.93
N ALA A 9 10.76 26.22 12.82
CA ALA A 9 9.66 27.06 12.42
C ALA A 9 9.15 26.67 11.03
N LEU A 10 7.93 26.15 10.96
CA LEU A 10 7.23 25.77 9.74
C LEU A 10 6.73 27.03 9.03
N ILE A 11 7.18 27.25 7.79
CA ILE A 11 6.66 28.32 6.92
C ILE A 11 5.29 27.90 6.43
N LEU A 12 4.25 28.52 6.98
CA LEU A 12 2.86 28.34 6.55
C LEU A 12 2.62 29.13 5.27
N LEU A 13 2.60 28.45 4.11
CA LEU A 13 2.07 29.01 2.87
C LEU A 13 0.56 28.68 2.83
N ALA A 14 -0.26 29.73 2.93
CA ALA A 14 -1.71 29.60 2.80
C ALA A 14 -2.10 29.21 1.38
N ALA A 15 -2.76 28.06 1.23
CA ALA A 15 -3.35 27.60 -0.01
C ALA A 15 -4.87 27.61 0.11
N SER A 16 -5.52 28.37 -0.75
CA SER A 16 -6.98 28.49 -0.83
C SER A 16 -7.61 27.22 -1.42
N SER A 17 -8.58 26.68 -0.71
CA SER A 17 -9.35 25.49 -1.09
C SER A 17 -10.38 25.78 -2.19
N PHE A 18 -10.37 24.97 -3.25
CA PHE A 18 -11.51 24.83 -4.16
C PHE A 18 -12.19 23.48 -3.93
N ALA A 19 -13.35 23.50 -3.31
CA ALA A 19 -14.27 22.37 -3.29
C ALA A 19 -15.09 22.38 -4.57
N ALA A 20 -14.98 21.33 -5.40
CA ALA A 20 -15.86 21.15 -6.55
C ALA A 20 -17.06 20.29 -6.14
N ALA A 21 -18.25 20.88 -6.21
CA ALA A 21 -19.51 20.16 -6.16
C ALA A 21 -19.70 19.34 -7.43
N GLN A 22 -20.22 18.12 -7.29
CA GLN A 22 -20.60 17.25 -8.40
C GLN A 22 -22.04 17.61 -8.78
N ASP A 23 -22.23 18.18 -9.97
CA ASP A 23 -23.53 18.36 -10.61
C ASP A 23 -23.64 17.43 -11.81
N ASP A 24 -24.75 16.69 -11.87
CA ASP A 24 -25.14 15.84 -12.99
C ASP A 24 -25.66 16.67 -14.16
N ALA A 25 -25.28 16.26 -15.39
CA ALA A 25 -25.86 16.57 -16.70
C ALA A 25 -25.08 17.54 -17.59
N ALA A 26 -24.28 16.96 -18.47
CA ALA A 26 -24.03 17.23 -19.90
C ALA A 26 -22.75 16.48 -20.35
N PRO A 27 -22.54 16.10 -21.63
CA PRO A 27 -21.28 15.50 -22.02
C PRO A 27 -20.14 16.47 -21.68
N PRO A 28 -19.13 16.02 -20.93
CA PRO A 28 -18.16 16.95 -20.35
C PRO A 28 -17.32 17.57 -21.46
N GLU A 29 -17.35 18.89 -21.54
CA GLU A 29 -16.29 19.63 -22.23
C GLU A 29 -14.91 19.19 -21.72
N PRO A 30 -13.86 19.26 -22.55
CA PRO A 30 -12.51 18.91 -22.15
C PRO A 30 -12.07 19.80 -20.98
N ARG A 31 -12.26 19.29 -19.77
CA ARG A 31 -11.88 20.01 -18.55
C ARG A 31 -10.41 19.76 -18.26
N ARG A 32 -9.65 20.83 -18.28
CA ARG A 32 -8.31 20.84 -17.70
C ARG A 32 -8.46 20.76 -16.18
N ASP A 33 -8.01 19.65 -15.61
CA ASP A 33 -8.06 19.42 -14.16
C ASP A 33 -6.63 19.46 -13.62
N PHE A 34 -6.34 20.48 -12.84
CA PHE A 34 -5.09 20.59 -12.09
C PHE A 34 -5.39 20.39 -10.63
N ARG A 35 -4.74 19.43 -10.01
CA ARG A 35 -4.86 19.11 -8.60
C ARG A 35 -3.50 19.16 -7.94
N TYR A 36 -3.47 19.72 -6.77
CA TYR A 36 -2.33 19.57 -5.89
C TYR A 36 -2.84 19.16 -4.50
N ALA A 37 -2.01 18.42 -3.78
CA ALA A 37 -2.23 18.10 -2.40
C ALA A 37 -0.88 18.10 -1.69
N LEU A 38 -0.90 18.46 -0.43
CA LEU A 38 0.26 18.38 0.45
C LEU A 38 -0.14 17.60 1.68
N ALA A 39 0.56 16.51 1.97
CA ALA A 39 0.45 15.82 3.24
C ALA A 39 1.71 16.04 4.07
N VAL A 40 1.54 16.29 5.35
CA VAL A 40 2.63 16.34 6.34
C VAL A 40 2.25 15.38 7.45
N ILE A 41 3.17 14.47 7.76
CA ILE A 41 2.99 13.45 8.80
C ILE A 41 4.13 13.61 9.80
N ASP A 42 3.81 13.71 11.08
CA ASP A 42 4.75 13.58 12.18
C ASP A 42 4.40 12.30 12.94
N ASP A 43 5.35 11.35 12.98
CA ASP A 43 5.19 10.01 13.54
C ASP A 43 6.27 9.72 14.55
N ALA A 44 5.87 9.38 15.75
CA ALA A 44 6.77 8.94 16.83
C ALA A 44 6.44 7.49 17.20
N THR A 45 7.42 6.61 17.07
CA THR A 45 7.32 5.20 17.47
C THR A 45 8.16 4.96 18.72
N VAL A 46 7.55 4.39 19.75
CA VAL A 46 8.19 3.95 20.98
C VAL A 46 8.26 2.42 20.96
N TYR A 47 9.46 1.90 21.17
CA TYR A 47 9.70 0.46 21.24
C TYR A 47 9.80 -0.01 22.69
N GLY A 48 9.04 -1.03 23.04
CA GLY A 48 9.09 -1.69 24.35
C GLY A 48 9.89 -2.98 24.28
N HIS A 49 10.64 -3.27 25.36
CA HIS A 49 11.44 -4.50 25.48
C HIS A 49 12.44 -4.71 24.33
N LEU A 50 13.24 -3.70 24.05
CA LEU A 50 14.26 -3.74 23.01
C LEU A 50 15.32 -4.82 23.28
N GLN A 51 15.63 -5.61 22.25
CA GLN A 51 16.66 -6.65 22.28
C GLN A 51 17.83 -6.36 21.33
N ALA A 52 17.77 -5.27 20.55
CA ALA A 52 18.77 -4.89 19.56
C ALA A 52 19.07 -3.39 19.65
N PRO A 53 20.12 -2.90 18.98
CA PRO A 53 20.48 -1.48 18.96
C PRO A 53 19.51 -0.65 18.12
N LEU A 54 18.24 -0.67 18.47
CA LEU A 54 17.24 0.28 17.97
C LEU A 54 17.11 1.44 18.95
N PRO A 55 16.77 2.65 18.47
CA PRO A 55 16.44 3.74 19.37
C PRO A 55 15.17 3.40 20.16
N GLU A 56 15.11 3.74 21.44
CA GLU A 56 13.88 3.56 22.25
C GLU A 56 12.69 4.32 21.63
N VAL A 57 12.98 5.44 20.98
CA VAL A 57 11.99 6.28 20.31
C VAL A 57 12.51 6.64 18.93
N LEU A 58 11.74 6.35 17.91
CA LEU A 58 11.98 6.77 16.53
C LEU A 58 10.98 7.88 16.20
N ASN A 59 11.44 9.05 15.83
CA ASN A 59 10.59 10.14 15.35
C ASN A 59 10.89 10.44 13.90
N GLN A 60 9.84 10.48 13.06
CA GLN A 60 9.95 10.71 11.62
C GLN A 60 8.96 11.79 11.20
N VAL A 61 9.45 12.73 10.40
CA VAL A 61 8.61 13.73 9.74
C VAL A 61 8.61 13.46 8.25
N LEU A 62 7.43 13.32 7.67
CA LEU A 62 7.24 13.08 6.25
C LEU A 62 6.51 14.27 5.63
N VAL A 63 6.98 14.70 4.48
CA VAL A 63 6.33 15.74 3.67
C VAL A 63 6.09 15.19 2.28
N GLU A 64 4.83 15.12 1.87
CA GLU A 64 4.41 14.52 0.61
C GLU A 64 3.64 15.54 -0.26
N PRO A 65 4.31 16.26 -1.17
CA PRO A 65 3.66 17.02 -2.21
C PRO A 65 3.18 16.10 -3.35
N ASN A 66 1.94 16.28 -3.76
CA ASN A 66 1.31 15.60 -4.87
C ASN A 66 0.80 16.60 -5.89
N LEU A 67 1.14 16.40 -7.15
CA LEU A 67 0.68 17.21 -8.26
C LEU A 67 0.07 16.28 -9.32
N ALA A 68 -1.10 16.63 -9.84
CA ALA A 68 -1.70 15.94 -10.96
C ALA A 68 -2.29 16.93 -11.95
N PHE A 69 -2.07 16.68 -13.21
CA PHE A 69 -2.66 17.43 -14.31
C PHE A 69 -3.32 16.46 -15.28
N ARG A 70 -4.54 16.75 -15.68
CA ARG A 70 -5.28 16.00 -16.70
C ARG A 70 -5.90 16.94 -17.69
N ASN A 71 -5.70 16.63 -18.96
CA ASN A 71 -6.40 17.25 -20.09
C ASN A 71 -7.19 16.15 -20.79
N LYS A 72 -8.36 15.83 -20.23
CA LYS A 72 -9.20 14.76 -20.80
C LYS A 72 -9.76 15.17 -22.16
N PRO A 73 -9.80 14.21 -23.11
CA PRO A 73 -9.47 12.79 -22.94
C PRO A 73 -8.00 12.42 -23.20
N THR A 74 -7.11 13.34 -23.54
CA THR A 74 -5.91 13.07 -24.31
C THR A 74 -4.66 12.77 -23.48
N TRP A 75 -4.33 13.54 -22.46
CA TRP A 75 -3.08 13.33 -21.73
C TRP A 75 -3.17 13.68 -20.23
N SER A 76 -2.29 13.10 -19.46
CA SER A 76 -2.20 13.26 -18.02
C SER A 76 -0.73 13.29 -17.57
N PHE A 77 -0.50 13.97 -16.47
CA PHE A 77 0.77 13.96 -15.76
C PHE A 77 0.48 13.90 -14.25
N ALA A 78 1.26 13.11 -13.52
CA ALA A 78 1.20 13.12 -12.06
C ALA A 78 2.58 12.96 -11.48
N THR A 79 2.83 13.59 -10.34
CA THR A 79 4.03 13.40 -9.53
C THR A 79 3.68 13.41 -8.06
N SER A 80 4.26 12.49 -7.31
CA SER A 80 4.18 12.37 -5.87
C SER A 80 5.60 12.14 -5.34
N LEU A 81 6.04 13.04 -4.50
CA LEU A 81 7.33 12.96 -3.84
C LEU A 81 7.10 12.72 -2.35
N VAL A 82 8.07 12.15 -1.66
CA VAL A 82 8.08 12.10 -0.21
C VAL A 82 9.47 12.47 0.31
N GLY A 83 9.51 13.48 1.16
CA GLY A 83 10.67 13.81 1.97
C GLY A 83 10.52 13.15 3.35
N VAL A 84 11.50 12.39 3.78
CA VAL A 84 11.54 11.76 5.10
C VAL A 84 12.70 12.33 5.88
N ALA A 85 12.45 12.91 7.03
CA ALA A 85 13.46 13.31 7.99
C ALA A 85 13.31 12.42 9.23
N ASP A 86 14.42 11.78 9.62
CA ASP A 86 14.51 10.94 10.81
C ASP A 86 15.40 11.62 11.84
N GLN A 87 14.94 11.70 13.06
CA GLN A 87 15.59 12.46 14.13
C GLN A 87 16.79 11.71 14.77
N TYR A 88 16.93 10.41 14.54
CA TYR A 88 17.83 9.55 15.31
C TYR A 88 19.04 8.99 14.56
N THR A 89 19.04 8.97 13.27
CA THR A 89 20.19 8.56 12.46
C THR A 89 20.82 9.78 11.80
N ASP A 90 21.59 10.56 12.57
CA ASP A 90 22.38 11.70 12.07
C ASP A 90 21.77 12.42 10.84
N THR A 91 20.56 12.97 11.03
CA THR A 91 19.86 13.77 10.02
C THR A 91 19.70 13.05 8.67
N PHE A 92 19.17 11.84 8.68
CA PHE A 92 18.89 11.15 7.44
C PHE A 92 17.66 11.77 6.75
N THR A 93 17.89 12.71 5.87
CA THR A 93 16.87 13.28 4.98
C THR A 93 16.88 12.50 3.68
N GLN A 94 15.83 11.73 3.42
CA GLN A 94 15.60 11.08 2.14
C GLN A 94 14.55 11.85 1.35
N LEU A 95 14.84 12.12 0.09
CA LEU A 95 13.83 12.49 -0.89
C LEU A 95 13.58 11.29 -1.79
N ARG A 96 12.35 10.78 -1.76
CA ARG A 96 11.91 9.65 -2.60
C ARG A 96 10.89 10.12 -3.61
N VAL A 97 10.99 9.58 -4.82
CA VAL A 97 9.98 9.75 -5.86
C VAL A 97 9.04 8.56 -5.78
N LYS A 98 7.84 8.77 -5.27
CA LYS A 98 6.82 7.71 -5.19
C LYS A 98 6.23 7.41 -6.55
N GLU A 99 5.78 8.45 -7.22
CA GLU A 99 5.24 8.39 -8.57
C GLU A 99 5.67 9.62 -9.35
N THR A 100 6.03 9.44 -10.60
CA THR A 100 6.18 10.52 -11.59
C THR A 100 5.97 9.90 -12.96
N TYR A 101 4.82 10.15 -13.55
CA TYR A 101 4.48 9.58 -14.84
C TYR A 101 3.71 10.55 -15.73
N ALA A 102 3.83 10.33 -17.03
CA ALA A 102 2.98 10.92 -18.04
C ALA A 102 2.15 9.84 -18.72
N GLY A 103 0.95 10.20 -19.14
CA GLY A 103 0.04 9.30 -19.85
C GLY A 103 -0.68 9.98 -21.00
N ILE A 104 -1.03 9.19 -22.01
CA ILE A 104 -1.85 9.62 -23.15
C ILE A 104 -2.93 8.58 -23.42
N SER A 105 -4.15 9.05 -23.64
CA SER A 105 -5.31 8.22 -23.98
C SER A 105 -5.72 8.49 -25.43
N ALA A 106 -5.92 7.42 -26.21
CA ALA A 106 -6.34 7.48 -27.61
C ALA A 106 -7.33 6.34 -27.91
N GLY A 107 -8.63 6.66 -27.97
CA GLY A 107 -9.69 5.65 -28.12
C GLY A 107 -9.67 4.67 -26.94
N ASP A 108 -9.56 3.39 -27.23
CA ASP A 108 -9.53 2.30 -26.25
C ASP A 108 -8.12 2.08 -25.65
N PHE A 109 -7.14 2.89 -26.00
CA PHE A 109 -5.75 2.74 -25.56
C PHE A 109 -5.35 3.82 -24.56
N ASP A 110 -4.68 3.39 -23.47
CA ASP A 110 -3.98 4.24 -22.53
C ASP A 110 -2.50 3.88 -22.48
N PHE A 111 -1.65 4.85 -22.69
CA PHE A 111 -0.19 4.69 -22.59
C PHE A 111 0.33 5.47 -21.38
N THR A 112 1.24 4.86 -20.64
CA THR A 112 1.87 5.48 -19.47
C THR A 112 3.37 5.26 -19.54
N VAL A 113 4.14 6.29 -19.21
CA VAL A 113 5.60 6.21 -19.06
C VAL A 113 6.03 6.93 -17.79
N GLY A 114 6.92 6.32 -17.04
CA GLY A 114 7.48 6.86 -15.81
C GLY A 114 7.22 5.96 -14.61
N ARG A 115 7.48 6.49 -13.41
CA ARG A 115 7.30 5.79 -12.15
C ARG A 115 5.84 5.80 -11.74
N ARG A 116 5.25 4.62 -11.61
CA ARG A 116 3.84 4.47 -11.24
C ARG A 116 3.61 3.29 -10.32
N VAL A 117 2.75 3.48 -9.31
CA VAL A 117 2.23 2.38 -8.51
C VAL A 117 1.18 1.62 -9.32
N VAL A 118 1.44 0.36 -9.57
CA VAL A 118 0.52 -0.57 -10.25
C VAL A 118 0.18 -1.67 -9.28
N ARG A 119 -1.10 -2.04 -9.20
CA ARG A 119 -1.58 -3.12 -8.34
C ARG A 119 -2.38 -4.09 -9.20
N TRP A 120 -1.82 -5.28 -9.40
CA TRP A 120 -2.47 -6.38 -10.14
C TRP A 120 -2.97 -7.48 -9.20
N GLY A 121 -2.39 -7.58 -8.02
CA GLY A 121 -2.86 -8.49 -6.99
C GLY A 121 -4.14 -8.00 -6.31
N THR A 122 -4.97 -8.95 -5.87
CA THR A 122 -6.29 -8.74 -5.26
C THR A 122 -6.29 -8.77 -3.73
N GLY A 123 -5.24 -9.33 -3.11
CA GLY A 123 -5.15 -9.47 -1.66
C GLY A 123 -5.01 -8.13 -0.94
N TYR A 124 -5.35 -8.11 0.33
CA TYR A 124 -5.25 -6.93 1.21
C TYR A 124 -3.90 -6.85 1.92
N ALA A 125 -3.47 -7.94 2.56
CA ALA A 125 -2.22 -8.00 3.32
C ALA A 125 -1.08 -8.66 2.54
N PHE A 126 -1.39 -9.53 1.60
CA PHE A 126 -0.43 -10.27 0.79
C PHE A 126 -0.75 -10.12 -0.70
N THR A 127 0.18 -10.57 -1.53
CA THR A 127 -0.08 -10.78 -2.96
C THR A 127 0.76 -11.95 -3.46
N ALA A 128 0.15 -12.83 -4.26
CA ALA A 128 0.84 -13.92 -4.93
C ALA A 128 1.20 -13.55 -6.38
N ALA A 129 0.27 -12.92 -7.10
CA ALA A 129 0.37 -12.64 -8.53
C ALA A 129 0.68 -11.17 -8.87
N GLY A 130 0.83 -10.31 -7.87
CA GLY A 130 1.08 -8.87 -8.06
C GLY A 130 2.53 -8.58 -8.42
N VAL A 131 3.00 -9.06 -9.57
CA VAL A 131 4.41 -8.95 -10.01
C VAL A 131 4.92 -7.51 -10.15
N LEU A 132 4.04 -6.56 -10.41
CA LEU A 132 4.34 -5.12 -10.48
C LEU A 132 3.92 -4.37 -9.23
N ASP A 133 3.24 -5.03 -8.29
CA ASP A 133 2.77 -4.42 -7.06
C ASP A 133 3.96 -3.98 -6.19
N PRO A 134 3.86 -2.86 -5.48
CA PRO A 134 4.80 -2.58 -4.42
C PRO A 134 4.70 -3.65 -3.33
N PRO A 135 5.79 -3.93 -2.59
CA PRO A 135 5.76 -4.88 -1.49
C PRO A 135 4.63 -4.58 -0.52
N ARG A 136 3.88 -5.61 -0.14
CA ARG A 136 2.86 -5.49 0.91
C ARG A 136 3.49 -5.83 2.25
N ILE A 137 3.24 -5.00 3.23
CA ILE A 137 3.68 -5.19 4.61
C ILE A 137 2.46 -5.64 5.41
N PRO A 138 2.32 -6.93 5.74
CA PRO A 138 1.12 -7.44 6.42
C PRO A 138 0.86 -6.80 7.78
N THR A 139 1.92 -6.34 8.48
CA THR A 139 1.81 -5.62 9.75
C THR A 139 1.43 -4.14 9.57
N ASN A 140 1.49 -3.63 8.34
CA ASN A 140 1.06 -2.27 7.98
C ASN A 140 0.30 -2.27 6.65
N PRO A 141 -0.84 -3.01 6.54
CA PRO A 141 -1.56 -3.19 5.29
C PRO A 141 -2.14 -1.89 4.72
N THR A 142 -2.31 -0.88 5.54
CA THR A 142 -2.79 0.45 5.15
C THR A 142 -1.69 1.37 4.63
N ASP A 143 -0.42 0.93 4.70
CA ASP A 143 0.74 1.79 4.41
C ASP A 143 0.61 3.15 5.12
N ARG A 144 0.58 3.10 6.44
CA ARG A 144 0.30 4.24 7.34
C ARG A 144 1.11 5.50 7.02
N LEU A 145 2.38 5.32 6.69
CA LEU A 145 3.29 6.41 6.30
C LEU A 145 3.28 6.71 4.80
N ASN A 146 2.53 5.92 4.02
CA ASN A 146 2.40 6.07 2.56
C ASN A 146 3.76 6.05 1.83
N LEU A 147 4.62 5.09 2.19
CA LEU A 147 5.99 4.99 1.67
C LEU A 147 6.13 4.07 0.45
N ASN A 148 5.04 3.46 -0.02
CA ASN A 148 5.07 2.61 -1.20
C ASN A 148 5.49 3.40 -2.44
N GLU A 149 6.56 2.95 -3.09
CA GLU A 149 7.08 3.52 -4.33
C GLU A 149 6.59 2.72 -5.54
N GLY A 150 6.34 3.41 -6.64
CA GLY A 150 6.03 2.79 -7.92
C GLY A 150 7.27 2.25 -8.62
N ARG A 151 7.05 1.53 -9.71
CA ARG A 151 8.11 1.08 -10.62
C ARG A 151 8.23 2.02 -11.81
N ASP A 152 9.45 2.24 -12.27
CA ASP A 152 9.71 2.94 -13.53
C ASP A 152 9.38 2.00 -14.69
N MET A 153 8.44 2.40 -15.53
CA MET A 153 7.89 1.51 -16.55
C MET A 153 7.35 2.24 -17.77
N VAL A 154 7.22 1.50 -18.84
CA VAL A 154 6.34 1.82 -19.97
C VAL A 154 5.18 0.84 -19.92
N LYS A 155 3.96 1.35 -19.92
CA LYS A 155 2.74 0.54 -19.82
C LYS A 155 1.74 0.97 -20.89
N ALA A 156 1.13 -0.01 -21.55
CA ALA A 156 0.02 0.18 -22.46
C ALA A 156 -1.18 -0.64 -21.98
N ASP A 157 -2.34 -0.01 -21.93
CA ASP A 157 -3.62 -0.63 -21.63
C ASP A 157 -4.52 -0.53 -22.86
N PHE A 158 -5.21 -1.61 -23.19
CA PHE A 158 -6.29 -1.68 -24.15
C PHE A 158 -7.56 -2.09 -23.42
N LEU A 159 -8.61 -1.26 -23.51
CA LEU A 159 -9.87 -1.43 -22.80
C LEU A 159 -11.01 -1.53 -23.81
N HIS A 160 -11.68 -2.67 -23.89
CA HIS A 160 -12.80 -2.85 -24.81
C HIS A 160 -13.90 -3.71 -24.18
N GLY A 161 -15.04 -3.08 -23.90
CA GLY A 161 -16.16 -3.74 -23.22
C GLY A 161 -15.75 -4.34 -21.87
N PRO A 162 -16.00 -5.64 -21.61
CA PRO A 162 -15.61 -6.29 -20.36
C PRO A 162 -14.13 -6.75 -20.33
N HIS A 163 -13.36 -6.46 -21.37
CA HIS A 163 -12.00 -6.93 -21.56
C HIS A 163 -10.99 -5.82 -21.34
N ALA A 164 -9.91 -6.12 -20.65
CA ALA A 164 -8.76 -5.25 -20.53
C ALA A 164 -7.47 -6.04 -20.75
N LEU A 165 -6.59 -5.52 -21.60
CA LEU A 165 -5.26 -6.05 -21.82
C LEU A 165 -4.25 -5.01 -21.40
N SER A 166 -3.33 -5.36 -20.51
CA SER A 166 -2.24 -4.50 -20.08
C SER A 166 -0.90 -5.13 -20.45
N VAL A 167 0.00 -4.35 -21.00
CA VAL A 167 1.40 -4.74 -21.22
C VAL A 167 2.26 -3.74 -20.49
N ALA A 168 3.20 -4.23 -19.68
CA ALA A 168 4.12 -3.38 -18.93
C ALA A 168 5.56 -3.89 -19.10
N TRP A 169 6.47 -2.96 -19.29
CA TRP A 169 7.90 -3.19 -19.25
C TRP A 169 8.52 -2.27 -18.23
N SER A 170 9.24 -2.82 -17.28
CA SER A 170 9.96 -2.12 -16.21
C SER A 170 11.41 -2.57 -16.23
N SER A 171 12.35 -1.65 -16.16
CA SER A 171 13.78 -1.98 -16.17
C SER A 171 14.54 -1.28 -15.05
N ALA A 172 15.44 -2.02 -14.41
CA ALA A 172 16.37 -1.47 -13.43
C ALA A 172 17.27 -0.36 -14.01
N ALA A 173 17.49 -0.35 -15.34
CA ALA A 173 18.25 0.68 -16.02
C ALA A 173 17.53 2.04 -16.09
N LEU A 174 16.18 2.06 -15.94
CA LEU A 174 15.40 3.29 -15.98
C LEU A 174 15.41 4.02 -14.64
N ALA A 175 15.72 3.33 -13.55
CA ALA A 175 15.85 3.93 -12.23
C ALA A 175 17.00 3.29 -11.46
N PRO A 176 18.03 4.03 -11.17
CA PRO A 176 19.13 3.54 -10.33
C PRO A 176 18.73 3.37 -8.84
N ALA A 177 17.50 3.68 -8.45
CA ALA A 177 17.05 3.59 -7.08
C ALA A 177 16.29 2.27 -6.83
N ALA A 178 16.38 1.76 -5.62
CA ALA A 178 15.98 0.46 -5.08
C ALA A 178 14.61 -0.14 -5.48
N ALA A 179 13.72 0.61 -6.12
CA ALA A 179 12.38 0.14 -6.47
C ALA A 179 12.34 -0.83 -7.65
N ASN A 180 13.31 -0.77 -8.58
CA ASN A 180 13.41 -1.66 -9.74
C ASN A 180 14.62 -2.57 -9.61
N LEU A 181 14.53 -3.53 -8.73
CA LEU A 181 15.62 -4.48 -8.52
C LEU A 181 15.86 -5.41 -9.72
N HIS A 182 14.89 -5.54 -10.62
CA HIS A 182 14.94 -6.46 -11.77
C HIS A 182 14.17 -5.91 -12.96
N ASP A 183 14.64 -6.25 -14.14
CA ASP A 183 13.89 -6.09 -15.37
C ASP A 183 12.66 -6.99 -15.35
N THR A 184 11.51 -6.45 -15.73
CA THR A 184 10.24 -7.19 -15.73
C THR A 184 9.47 -6.85 -16.97
N THR A 185 9.05 -7.85 -17.74
CA THR A 185 8.07 -7.70 -18.80
C THR A 185 6.84 -8.50 -18.42
N ALA A 186 5.69 -7.88 -18.39
CA ALA A 186 4.46 -8.52 -17.94
C ALA A 186 3.28 -8.17 -18.82
N VAL A 187 2.42 -9.14 -19.03
CA VAL A 187 1.13 -9.02 -19.72
C VAL A 187 0.04 -9.46 -18.77
N ARG A 188 -1.01 -8.66 -18.64
CA ARG A 188 -2.22 -8.99 -17.89
C ARG A 188 -3.42 -8.91 -18.82
N TYR A 189 -4.17 -9.99 -18.92
CA TYR A 189 -5.50 -10.00 -19.52
C TYR A 189 -6.54 -10.11 -18.42
N ASN A 190 -7.44 -9.13 -18.35
CA ASN A 190 -8.51 -9.08 -17.36
C ASN A 190 -9.86 -9.15 -18.08
N VAL A 191 -10.79 -9.88 -17.47
CA VAL A 191 -12.15 -10.03 -17.97
C VAL A 191 -13.16 -10.16 -16.85
N LEU A 192 -14.30 -9.47 -17.00
CA LEU A 192 -15.45 -9.65 -16.12
C LEU A 192 -16.40 -10.69 -16.72
N VAL A 193 -16.47 -11.89 -16.10
CA VAL A 193 -17.31 -13.02 -16.54
C VAL A 193 -18.16 -13.52 -15.38
N HIS A 194 -19.48 -13.51 -15.57
CA HIS A 194 -20.45 -14.00 -14.56
C HIS A 194 -20.25 -13.41 -13.17
N GLY A 195 -19.85 -12.13 -13.11
CA GLY A 195 -19.57 -11.42 -11.86
C GLY A 195 -18.24 -11.74 -11.22
N PHE A 196 -17.39 -12.54 -11.86
CA PHE A 196 -15.98 -12.69 -11.50
C PHE A 196 -15.14 -11.70 -12.30
N ASP A 197 -14.41 -10.86 -11.60
CA ASP A 197 -13.30 -10.09 -12.15
C ASP A 197 -12.05 -10.98 -12.12
N THR A 198 -11.65 -11.48 -13.29
CA THR A 198 -10.59 -12.48 -13.42
C THR A 198 -9.45 -11.94 -14.26
N SER A 199 -8.20 -12.14 -13.81
CA SER A 199 -7.03 -11.80 -14.60
C SER A 199 -6.12 -13.00 -14.80
N LEU A 200 -5.58 -13.12 -16.01
CA LEU A 200 -4.44 -13.97 -16.33
C LEU A 200 -3.22 -13.05 -16.49
N ILE A 201 -2.12 -13.44 -15.87
CA ILE A 201 -0.86 -12.69 -15.87
C ILE A 201 0.23 -13.62 -16.35
N ALA A 202 1.07 -13.13 -17.24
CA ALA A 202 2.25 -13.86 -17.68
C ALA A 202 3.38 -12.89 -17.98
N GLY A 203 4.61 -13.36 -17.91
CA GLY A 203 5.76 -12.53 -18.25
C GLY A 203 7.08 -13.17 -17.86
N ASP A 204 8.08 -12.31 -17.88
CA ASP A 204 9.46 -12.57 -17.51
C ASP A 204 9.86 -11.58 -16.43
N ASP A 205 10.49 -12.04 -15.40
CA ASP A 205 10.98 -11.24 -14.28
C ASP A 205 12.43 -11.61 -14.00
N ARG A 206 13.22 -10.65 -13.56
CA ARG A 206 14.63 -10.85 -13.21
C ARG A 206 15.56 -11.24 -14.38
N GLY A 207 15.15 -10.93 -15.60
CA GLY A 207 16.01 -11.15 -16.77
C GLY A 207 16.05 -12.59 -17.25
N GLY A 208 14.97 -13.35 -17.10
CA GLY A 208 14.83 -14.68 -17.70
C GLY A 208 13.94 -15.66 -16.97
N ASP A 209 13.44 -15.33 -15.78
CA ASP A 209 12.53 -16.21 -15.03
C ASP A 209 11.09 -15.97 -15.46
N ALA A 210 10.58 -16.88 -16.29
CA ALA A 210 9.18 -16.85 -16.70
C ALA A 210 8.25 -17.05 -15.49
N PHE A 211 7.17 -16.29 -15.46
CA PHE A 211 6.13 -16.45 -14.46
C PHE A 211 4.73 -16.48 -15.08
N GLY A 212 3.82 -17.10 -14.36
CA GLY A 212 2.39 -17.06 -14.64
C GLY A 212 1.59 -16.72 -13.39
N GLY A 213 0.42 -16.14 -13.57
CA GLY A 213 -0.48 -15.79 -12.48
C GLY A 213 -1.94 -15.80 -12.89
N LEU A 214 -2.77 -16.07 -11.90
CA LEU A 214 -4.22 -15.98 -11.97
C LEU A 214 -4.70 -15.18 -10.77
N THR A 215 -5.60 -14.23 -11.01
CA THR A 215 -6.32 -13.55 -9.92
C THR A 215 -7.80 -13.60 -10.18
N PHE A 216 -8.58 -13.63 -9.12
CA PHE A 216 -10.03 -13.44 -9.22
C PHE A 216 -10.57 -12.67 -8.02
N THR A 217 -11.63 -11.92 -8.26
CA THR A 217 -12.45 -11.29 -7.22
C THR A 217 -13.93 -11.44 -7.60
N ARG A 218 -14.78 -11.70 -6.61
CA ARG A 218 -16.22 -11.72 -6.80
C ARG A 218 -16.93 -11.15 -5.59
N VAL A 219 -17.90 -10.28 -5.85
CA VAL A 219 -18.82 -9.78 -4.83
C VAL A 219 -20.07 -10.69 -4.83
N LEU A 220 -20.45 -11.18 -3.66
CA LEU A 220 -21.59 -12.05 -3.41
C LEU A 220 -22.62 -11.29 -2.57
N GLY A 221 -23.75 -10.95 -3.20
CA GLY A 221 -24.74 -10.07 -2.59
C GLY A 221 -24.17 -8.69 -2.30
N GLU A 222 -24.55 -8.10 -1.18
CA GLU A 222 -24.12 -6.75 -0.77
C GLU A 222 -23.00 -6.75 0.28
N ALA A 223 -22.70 -7.90 0.87
CA ALA A 223 -21.89 -7.97 2.08
C ALA A 223 -20.58 -8.75 1.91
N TRP A 224 -20.52 -9.70 0.98
CA TRP A 224 -19.38 -10.59 0.84
C TRP A 224 -18.57 -10.30 -0.41
N GLU A 225 -17.26 -10.36 -0.28
CA GLU A 225 -16.30 -10.40 -1.36
C GLU A 225 -15.39 -11.61 -1.13
N ILE A 226 -15.18 -12.39 -2.17
CA ILE A 226 -14.16 -13.43 -2.18
C ILE A 226 -13.11 -13.09 -3.21
N HIS A 227 -11.86 -13.39 -2.91
CA HIS A 227 -10.73 -13.15 -3.82
C HIS A 227 -9.70 -14.26 -3.68
N GLY A 228 -8.89 -14.39 -4.70
CA GLY A 228 -7.79 -15.33 -4.68
C GLY A 228 -6.79 -15.06 -5.77
N GLU A 229 -5.59 -15.54 -5.54
CA GLU A 229 -4.45 -15.45 -6.43
C GLU A 229 -3.70 -16.78 -6.44
N ALA A 230 -3.21 -17.13 -7.61
CA ALA A 230 -2.23 -18.19 -7.77
C ALA A 230 -1.12 -17.66 -8.68
N ALA A 231 0.11 -17.94 -8.34
CA ALA A 231 1.25 -17.62 -9.17
C ALA A 231 2.24 -18.77 -9.15
N TRP A 232 2.95 -18.92 -10.24
CA TRP A 232 4.02 -19.90 -10.40
C TRP A 232 5.21 -19.26 -11.11
N ARG A 233 6.37 -19.54 -10.55
CA ARG A 233 7.70 -19.27 -11.09
C ARG A 233 8.50 -20.55 -10.92
N GLU A 234 9.66 -20.49 -10.31
CA GLU A 234 10.32 -21.71 -9.80
C GLU A 234 9.47 -22.43 -8.74
N HIS A 235 8.65 -21.68 -7.98
CA HIS A 235 7.78 -22.18 -6.94
C HIS A 235 6.40 -21.53 -7.00
N GLU A 236 5.42 -22.22 -6.45
CA GLU A 236 4.03 -21.80 -6.42
C GLU A 236 3.77 -20.87 -5.23
N ALA A 237 2.96 -19.86 -5.47
CA ALA A 237 2.36 -19.00 -4.43
C ALA A 237 0.85 -19.03 -4.56
N ILE A 238 0.15 -19.08 -3.44
CA ILE A 238 -1.33 -19.11 -3.40
C ILE A 238 -1.81 -18.15 -2.33
N LEU A 239 -2.80 -17.35 -2.67
CA LEU A 239 -3.56 -16.52 -1.76
C LEU A 239 -5.04 -16.83 -1.92
N LEU A 240 -5.74 -17.02 -0.82
CA LEU A 240 -7.19 -17.13 -0.78
C LEU A 240 -7.70 -16.23 0.34
N GLY A 241 -8.71 -15.42 0.04
CA GLY A 241 -9.23 -14.49 1.02
C GLY A 241 -10.69 -14.14 0.81
N GLY A 242 -11.21 -13.46 1.80
CA GLY A 242 -12.56 -12.94 1.77
C GLY A 242 -12.72 -11.73 2.68
N LYS A 243 -13.72 -10.93 2.34
CA LYS A 243 -14.13 -9.76 3.09
C LYS A 243 -15.63 -9.82 3.32
N TYR A 244 -16.02 -9.54 4.53
CA TYR A 244 -17.43 -9.42 4.92
C TYR A 244 -17.69 -8.05 5.53
N THR A 245 -18.69 -7.36 5.04
CA THR A 245 -19.14 -6.09 5.62
C THR A 245 -20.49 -6.29 6.32
N ALA A 246 -20.48 -6.22 7.63
CA ALA A 246 -21.68 -6.35 8.44
C ALA A 246 -22.63 -5.14 8.26
N PRO A 247 -23.94 -5.27 8.55
CA PRO A 247 -24.94 -4.21 8.35
C PRO A 247 -24.60 -2.87 9.01
N LYS A 248 -23.85 -2.90 10.12
CA LYS A 248 -23.38 -1.69 10.82
C LYS A 248 -22.05 -1.16 10.27
N GLY A 249 -21.56 -1.65 9.12
CA GLY A 249 -20.34 -1.19 8.48
C GLY A 249 -19.03 -1.67 9.13
N ILE A 250 -19.08 -2.69 9.99
CA ILE A 250 -17.87 -3.40 10.44
C ILE A 250 -17.43 -4.32 9.32
N THR A 251 -16.18 -4.19 8.92
CA THR A 251 -15.58 -5.02 7.88
C THR A 251 -14.66 -6.05 8.52
N PHE A 252 -14.78 -7.29 8.11
CA PHE A 252 -13.89 -8.39 8.45
C PHE A 252 -13.16 -8.85 7.20
N ILE A 253 -11.85 -9.05 7.29
CA ILE A 253 -11.01 -9.58 6.21
C ILE A 253 -10.26 -10.77 6.76
N GLY A 254 -10.22 -11.85 5.98
CA GLY A 254 -9.39 -13.01 6.27
C GLY A 254 -8.64 -13.42 5.01
N GLU A 255 -7.34 -13.67 5.12
CA GLU A 255 -6.49 -14.15 4.02
C GLU A 255 -5.58 -15.27 4.50
N PHE A 256 -5.51 -16.33 3.71
CA PHE A 256 -4.51 -17.38 3.82
C PHE A 256 -3.52 -17.22 2.67
N PHE A 257 -2.24 -17.24 2.97
CA PHE A 257 -1.18 -17.03 2.01
C PHE A 257 -0.06 -18.06 2.16
N THR A 258 0.35 -18.62 1.03
CA THR A 258 1.54 -19.45 0.91
C THR A 258 2.48 -18.74 -0.06
N PRO A 259 3.57 -18.11 0.40
CA PRO A 259 4.53 -17.44 -0.46
C PRO A 259 5.33 -18.45 -1.28
N PRO A 260 5.89 -18.04 -2.42
CA PRO A 260 6.89 -18.81 -3.11
C PRO A 260 8.12 -18.93 -2.23
N ASN A 261 8.83 -20.05 -2.36
CA ASN A 261 10.06 -20.32 -1.60
C ASN A 261 11.28 -19.49 -2.11
N ILE A 262 11.05 -18.26 -2.54
CA ILE A 262 12.07 -17.36 -3.07
C ILE A 262 12.22 -16.17 -2.13
N PRO A 263 13.44 -15.62 -1.97
CA PRO A 263 13.72 -14.46 -1.13
C PRO A 263 13.13 -13.14 -1.66
N TYR A 264 11.99 -13.17 -2.33
CA TYR A 264 11.33 -11.98 -2.91
C TYR A 264 10.84 -10.98 -1.84
N TYR A 265 10.66 -11.44 -0.61
CA TYR A 265 10.38 -10.60 0.57
C TYR A 265 11.64 -10.24 1.35
N GLN A 266 12.84 -10.50 0.79
CA GLN A 266 14.11 -10.23 1.46
C GLN A 266 14.47 -8.76 1.59
N ASP A 267 13.73 -7.85 1.02
CA ASP A 267 13.82 -6.44 1.40
C ASP A 267 13.16 -6.15 2.76
N ALA A 268 12.44 -7.10 3.30
CA ALA A 268 12.15 -7.13 4.71
C ALA A 268 13.43 -7.53 5.45
N THR A 269 14.35 -6.59 5.62
CA THR A 269 15.49 -6.69 6.54
C THR A 269 15.06 -6.99 7.98
N LEU A 270 13.76 -7.10 8.23
CA LEU A 270 13.12 -7.36 9.50
C LEU A 270 12.59 -8.79 9.65
N TYR A 271 12.35 -9.54 8.56
CA TYR A 271 11.72 -10.86 8.63
C TYR A 271 12.41 -11.84 7.69
N PRO A 272 13.46 -12.54 8.14
CA PRO A 272 14.08 -13.59 7.35
C PRO A 272 13.07 -14.74 7.23
N LEU A 273 12.39 -14.85 6.10
CA LEU A 273 11.56 -16.01 5.77
C LEU A 273 12.46 -17.24 5.62
N ILE A 274 12.46 -18.09 6.62
CA ILE A 274 13.22 -19.35 6.62
C ILE A 274 12.31 -20.44 6.07
N GLY A 275 12.41 -20.70 4.77
CA GLY A 275 11.66 -21.75 4.09
C GLY A 275 10.24 -21.35 3.66
N ARG A 276 9.48 -22.34 3.13
CA ARG A 276 8.08 -22.16 2.74
C ARG A 276 7.23 -22.02 3.99
N GLN A 277 6.55 -20.88 4.11
CA GLN A 277 5.72 -20.55 5.27
C GLN A 277 4.27 -20.44 4.85
N HIS A 278 3.36 -20.69 5.79
CA HIS A 278 1.92 -20.45 5.61
C HIS A 278 1.50 -19.34 6.54
N TYR A 279 0.84 -18.32 6.01
CA TYR A 279 0.40 -17.18 6.75
C TYR A 279 -1.11 -17.09 6.82
N LEU A 280 -1.61 -16.59 7.93
CA LEU A 280 -3.00 -16.20 8.10
C LEU A 280 -3.02 -14.71 8.51
N PHE A 281 -3.77 -13.92 7.75
CA PHE A 281 -4.11 -12.55 8.12
C PHE A 281 -5.59 -12.46 8.48
N LEU A 282 -5.89 -11.81 9.59
CA LEU A 282 -7.24 -11.48 10.02
C LEU A 282 -7.30 -10.00 10.35
N ASN A 283 -8.36 -9.33 9.93
CA ASN A 283 -8.62 -7.93 10.24
C ASN A 283 -10.10 -7.74 10.56
N ALA A 284 -10.39 -6.91 11.55
CA ALA A 284 -11.71 -6.39 11.82
C ALA A 284 -11.61 -4.88 12.00
N GLY A 285 -12.38 -4.12 11.24
CA GLY A 285 -12.29 -2.67 11.28
C GLY A 285 -13.59 -1.97 10.97
N LYS A 286 -13.70 -0.74 11.42
CA LYS A 286 -14.82 0.14 11.11
C LYS A 286 -14.36 1.58 10.95
N SER A 287 -14.70 2.14 9.80
CA SER A 287 -14.52 3.57 9.55
C SER A 287 -15.73 4.35 10.02
N ARG A 288 -15.49 5.47 10.71
CA ARG A 288 -16.51 6.40 11.19
C ARG A 288 -17.58 5.71 12.02
N LEU A 289 -17.34 5.57 13.31
CA LEU A 289 -18.27 4.96 14.28
C LEU A 289 -19.54 5.82 14.47
N ARG A 290 -20.32 6.00 13.41
CA ARG A 290 -21.46 6.93 13.35
C ARG A 290 -22.58 6.65 14.37
N GLU A 291 -22.70 5.38 14.79
CA GLU A 291 -23.68 4.96 15.78
C GLU A 291 -23.36 5.44 17.20
N LEU A 292 -22.13 5.85 17.43
CA LEU A 292 -21.67 6.41 18.68
C LEU A 292 -21.34 7.89 18.46
N PRO A 293 -22.18 8.85 18.88
CA PRO A 293 -21.99 10.26 18.52
C PRO A 293 -20.63 10.85 18.89
N GLU A 294 -20.04 10.39 20.00
CA GLU A 294 -18.72 10.83 20.47
C GLU A 294 -17.58 10.21 19.64
N TRP A 295 -17.84 9.09 18.95
CA TRP A 295 -16.86 8.31 18.19
C TRP A 295 -17.03 8.44 16.68
N LYS A 296 -17.96 9.27 16.21
CA LYS A 296 -18.28 9.41 14.76
C LYS A 296 -17.08 9.81 13.87
N GLN A 297 -16.02 10.33 14.46
CA GLN A 297 -14.80 10.74 13.76
C GLN A 297 -13.66 9.73 13.90
N TRP A 298 -13.90 8.59 14.55
CA TRP A 298 -12.92 7.57 14.75
C TRP A 298 -13.02 6.46 13.71
N ASP A 299 -11.86 6.03 13.26
CA ASP A 299 -11.67 4.78 12.53
C ASP A 299 -10.89 3.83 13.45
N LEU A 300 -11.37 2.63 13.62
CA LEU A 300 -10.73 1.61 14.45
C LEU A 300 -10.53 0.33 13.65
N SER A 301 -9.39 -0.30 13.81
CA SER A 301 -9.16 -1.67 13.32
C SER A 301 -8.28 -2.47 14.27
N ALA A 302 -8.49 -3.78 14.25
CA ALA A 302 -7.62 -4.75 14.87
C ALA A 302 -7.26 -5.82 13.85
N SER A 303 -5.99 -6.16 13.78
CA SER A 303 -5.45 -7.16 12.85
C SER A 303 -4.56 -8.16 13.57
N ALA A 304 -4.40 -9.31 12.97
CA ALA A 304 -3.39 -10.28 13.35
C ALA A 304 -2.78 -10.91 12.10
N VAL A 305 -1.48 -11.06 12.11
CA VAL A 305 -0.72 -11.81 11.10
C VAL A 305 -0.05 -12.98 11.82
N ALA A 306 -0.31 -14.19 11.39
CA ALA A 306 0.25 -15.39 12.00
C ALA A 306 1.04 -16.19 10.98
N ASN A 307 2.24 -16.63 11.37
CA ASN A 307 2.98 -17.68 10.71
C ASN A 307 2.53 -19.03 11.28
N LEU A 308 1.85 -19.84 10.48
CA LEU A 308 1.25 -21.09 10.91
C LEU A 308 2.29 -22.21 11.10
N ASN A 309 3.48 -22.08 10.51
CA ASN A 309 4.53 -23.10 10.61
C ASN A 309 5.30 -23.03 11.92
N ASP A 310 5.65 -21.84 12.38
CA ASP A 310 6.42 -21.64 13.60
C ASP A 310 5.57 -21.20 14.81
N ARG A 311 4.25 -21.00 14.57
CA ARG A 311 3.24 -20.63 15.58
C ARG A 311 3.51 -19.27 16.22
N SER A 312 4.09 -18.35 15.47
CA SER A 312 4.25 -16.97 15.90
C SER A 312 3.21 -16.07 15.25
N PHE A 313 2.97 -14.92 15.85
CA PHE A 313 2.04 -13.93 15.29
C PHE A 313 2.38 -12.52 15.76
N THR A 314 1.85 -11.54 15.04
CA THR A 314 1.82 -10.14 15.46
C THR A 314 0.37 -9.68 15.54
N ALA A 315 -0.01 -9.13 16.69
CA ALA A 315 -1.29 -8.44 16.88
C ALA A 315 -1.11 -6.94 16.67
N ILE A 316 -2.05 -6.32 15.98
CA ILE A 316 -2.00 -4.92 15.58
C ILE A 316 -3.33 -4.24 15.93
N VAL A 317 -3.25 -3.03 16.48
CA VAL A 317 -4.43 -2.19 16.72
C VAL A 317 -4.16 -0.81 16.14
N ASP A 318 -5.07 -0.34 15.30
CA ASP A 318 -5.03 1.00 14.73
C ASP A 318 -6.24 1.80 15.19
N ALA A 319 -5.99 3.04 15.58
CA ALA A 319 -7.02 4.01 15.88
C ALA A 319 -6.67 5.33 15.19
N THR A 320 -7.61 5.89 14.43
CA THR A 320 -7.43 7.20 13.80
C THR A 320 -8.61 8.09 14.15
N ARG A 321 -8.32 9.30 14.61
CA ARG A 321 -9.32 10.34 14.84
C ARG A 321 -9.14 11.46 13.84
N ARG A 322 -10.23 11.87 13.20
CA ARG A 322 -10.27 13.01 12.28
C ARG A 322 -10.72 14.28 13.00
N PHE A 323 -10.00 15.38 12.77
CA PHE A 323 -10.30 16.70 13.25
C PHE A 323 -10.63 17.59 12.03
N GLY A 324 -11.88 17.54 11.60
CA GLY A 324 -12.30 18.17 10.34
C GLY A 324 -11.81 17.43 9.10
N ASN A 325 -11.53 18.17 8.03
CA ASN A 325 -11.16 17.60 6.72
C ASN A 325 -9.65 17.54 6.49
N HIS A 326 -8.86 18.24 7.30
CA HIS A 326 -7.43 18.45 7.02
C HIS A 326 -6.50 17.82 8.05
N VAL A 327 -7.00 17.46 9.22
CA VAL A 327 -6.16 16.95 10.32
C VAL A 327 -6.67 15.61 10.80
N SER A 328 -5.77 14.67 10.99
CA SER A 328 -6.05 13.43 11.72
C SER A 328 -4.89 13.10 12.66
N ALA A 329 -5.22 12.51 13.80
CA ALA A 329 -4.24 11.87 14.68
C ALA A 329 -4.49 10.38 14.68
N TYR A 330 -3.42 9.60 14.77
CA TYR A 330 -3.52 8.15 14.79
C TYR A 330 -2.62 7.54 15.86
N THR A 331 -2.97 6.32 16.24
CA THR A 331 -2.16 5.43 17.04
C THR A 331 -2.11 4.07 16.36
N HIS A 332 -0.93 3.48 16.30
CA HIS A 332 -0.69 2.14 15.81
C HIS A 332 0.08 1.38 16.90
N ILE A 333 -0.42 0.23 17.30
CA ILE A 333 0.20 -0.62 18.33
C ILE A 333 0.44 -1.97 17.69
N GLU A 334 1.67 -2.45 17.77
CA GLU A 334 2.10 -3.74 17.28
C GLU A 334 2.70 -4.55 18.44
N VAL A 335 2.24 -5.79 18.61
CA VAL A 335 2.71 -6.72 19.64
C VAL A 335 3.03 -8.06 18.99
N PRO A 336 4.31 -8.32 18.68
CA PRO A 336 4.76 -9.61 18.20
C PRO A 336 4.78 -10.65 19.35
N ALA A 337 4.53 -11.92 19.00
CA ALA A 337 4.54 -13.02 19.95
C ALA A 337 5.03 -14.30 19.28
N GLY A 338 5.80 -15.08 20.02
CA GLY A 338 6.37 -16.34 19.56
C GLY A 338 7.61 -16.73 20.36
N SER A 339 8.25 -17.81 19.97
CA SER A 339 9.56 -18.18 20.53
C SER A 339 10.65 -17.28 19.97
N SER A 340 11.78 -17.14 20.66
CA SER A 340 12.91 -16.33 20.18
C SER A 340 13.54 -16.84 18.86
N LYS A 341 13.12 -18.00 18.37
CA LYS A 341 13.55 -18.59 17.09
C LYS A 341 12.48 -18.53 16.01
N SER A 342 11.28 -18.05 16.33
CA SER A 342 10.18 -17.90 15.38
C SER A 342 10.23 -16.51 14.72
N GLU A 343 9.55 -16.36 13.59
CA GLU A 343 9.55 -15.12 12.79
C GLU A 343 9.19 -13.90 13.65
N TYR A 344 7.99 -13.90 14.24
CA TYR A 344 7.53 -12.75 15.04
C TYR A 344 8.13 -12.73 16.45
N GLY A 345 8.52 -13.88 17.01
CA GLY A 345 9.16 -13.91 18.32
C GLY A 345 10.63 -13.48 18.31
N ALA A 346 11.28 -13.46 17.15
CA ALA A 346 12.63 -12.96 16.95
C ALA A 346 12.69 -11.47 16.62
N THR A 347 11.56 -10.76 16.61
CA THR A 347 11.55 -9.31 16.39
C THR A 347 12.38 -8.62 17.48
N PRO A 348 13.10 -7.53 17.12
CA PRO A 348 14.02 -6.88 18.06
C PRO A 348 13.31 -6.09 19.16
N TYR A 349 11.99 -6.13 19.24
CA TYR A 349 11.16 -5.46 20.26
C TYR A 349 9.99 -6.36 20.68
N GLY A 350 9.53 -6.20 21.91
CA GLY A 350 8.33 -6.89 22.40
C GLY A 350 7.04 -6.13 22.12
N SER A 351 7.12 -4.84 21.80
CA SER A 351 5.99 -4.03 21.33
C SER A 351 6.51 -2.79 20.61
N ALA A 352 5.73 -2.28 19.66
CA ALA A 352 5.94 -0.98 19.06
C ALA A 352 4.64 -0.17 19.14
N THR A 353 4.74 1.06 19.58
CA THR A 353 3.59 1.99 19.63
C THR A 353 3.96 3.25 18.88
N SER A 354 3.25 3.50 17.78
CA SER A 354 3.40 4.73 17.01
C SER A 354 2.23 5.66 17.28
N VAL A 355 2.53 6.93 17.40
CA VAL A 355 1.55 8.01 17.50
C VAL A 355 1.92 9.07 16.50
N GLY A 356 0.96 9.53 15.71
CA GLY A 356 1.26 10.53 14.69
C GLY A 356 0.10 11.46 14.41
N VAL A 357 0.45 12.57 13.77
CA VAL A 357 -0.49 13.57 13.27
C VAL A 357 -0.26 13.76 11.78
N ARG A 358 -1.34 13.74 11.02
CA ARG A 358 -1.33 13.98 9.58
C ARG A 358 -2.11 15.24 9.27
N PHE A 359 -1.48 16.14 8.55
CA PHE A 359 -2.11 17.28 7.89
C PHE A 359 -2.24 17.00 6.41
N GLN A 360 -3.38 17.36 5.82
CA GLN A 360 -3.63 17.20 4.40
C GLN A 360 -4.35 18.46 3.87
N LEU A 361 -3.73 19.09 2.85
CA LEU A 361 -4.25 20.28 2.15
C LEU A 361 -4.62 19.94 0.72
#